data_41d88c7acfdb1741bc9b991dd6f913cc
#
_entry.id   41d88c7acfdb1741bc9b991dd6f913cc
#
_cell.length_a   1.000
_cell.length_b   1.000
_cell.length_c   1.000
_cell.angle_alpha   90.00
_cell.angle_beta   90.00
_cell.angle_gamma   90.00
#
_symmetry.space_group_name_H-M   'P 1'
#
loop_
_entity.id
_entity.type
_entity.pdbx_description
1 polymer ?
#
loop_
_entity_poly.entity_id
_entity_poly.type
_entity_poly.pdbx_seq_one_letter_code
_entity_poly.pdbx_strand_id
1 'polypeptide(L)'
;MKGSLQVLHRLAGHQDRAWSVAWSPSGALIASCGGDKTVRVWGREGDGWVCRSVLADAHQRTVRNVAWSPCGTRLASASFDATTCVWSRRDGDFEVTATLEGHENEVKGVAWAPSGNLLATCSRDKSVWIWEVDEEEDYECASVLNSHTQDVKHVVWHPNSEVLASASYDNSIRLYREDGDDWSSFATLEGHESTVWSIDFDATGRRLVSCGDDKTIRIWQEGAATSSGGCICVAVGATWECVCTLSGHHTRVIYDVSWCKLTGAIATASGDDTIRVFEEEAVPEGDGKSPRFYEAVCVRKAHDRDVNCVAWSPSDPGLLASCGDDRVVAIWRYARESAA
;
A
#
# COMPACT_ATOMS: atom_id res chain seq x y z
N MET A 1 0.88 -13.58 23.81
CA MET A 1 1.86 -12.49 23.92
C MET A 1 1.16 -11.22 23.47
N LYS A 2 1.28 -10.16 24.22
CA LYS A 2 0.71 -8.85 23.87
C LYS A 2 1.87 -7.94 23.48
N GLY A 3 1.75 -7.25 22.36
CA GLY A 3 2.69 -6.21 21.93
C GLY A 3 2.31 -4.85 22.53
N SER A 4 3.16 -3.87 22.37
CA SER A 4 2.85 -2.46 22.62
C SER A 4 3.09 -1.62 21.37
N LEU A 5 2.24 -0.62 21.17
CA LEU A 5 2.40 0.39 20.11
C LEU A 5 2.29 1.77 20.76
N GLN A 6 3.37 2.50 20.77
CA GLN A 6 3.48 3.80 21.43
C GLN A 6 3.76 4.90 20.42
N VAL A 7 3.06 6.03 20.53
CA VAL A 7 3.33 7.19 19.70
C VAL A 7 4.67 7.81 20.10
N LEU A 8 5.56 8.00 19.11
CA LEU A 8 6.83 8.71 19.30
C LEU A 8 6.68 10.19 18.94
N HIS A 9 6.08 10.45 17.77
CA HIS A 9 5.95 11.81 17.23
C HIS A 9 4.58 12.01 16.59
N ARG A 10 4.05 13.22 16.71
CA ARG A 10 2.89 13.72 15.97
C ARG A 10 3.34 14.91 15.12
N LEU A 11 3.25 14.78 13.82
CA LEU A 11 3.73 15.75 12.85
C LEU A 11 2.52 16.55 12.34
N ALA A 12 2.44 17.80 12.75
CA ALA A 12 1.41 18.73 12.30
C ALA A 12 1.92 19.53 11.09
N GLY A 13 1.04 19.76 10.13
CA GLY A 13 1.39 20.53 8.93
C GLY A 13 0.27 20.57 7.91
N HIS A 14 -0.35 19.43 7.59
CA HIS A 14 -1.47 19.37 6.67
C HIS A 14 -2.63 20.26 7.14
N GLN A 15 -3.26 20.98 6.19
CA GLN A 15 -4.36 21.88 6.47
C GLN A 15 -5.73 21.21 6.27
N ASP A 16 -5.75 20.02 5.68
CA ASP A 16 -6.92 19.17 5.51
C ASP A 16 -6.50 17.70 5.77
N ARG A 17 -7.42 16.75 5.68
CA ARG A 17 -7.20 15.32 5.91
C ARG A 17 -5.92 14.83 5.25
N ALA A 18 -5.11 14.10 6.00
CA ALA A 18 -3.98 13.35 5.44
C ALA A 18 -4.46 11.97 4.98
N TRP A 19 -4.25 11.67 3.70
CA TRP A 19 -4.81 10.47 3.07
C TRP A 19 -3.83 9.31 2.96
N SER A 20 -2.56 9.60 2.73
CA SER A 20 -1.54 8.56 2.56
C SER A 20 -0.23 8.98 3.20
N VAL A 21 0.53 7.97 3.64
CA VAL A 21 1.87 8.12 4.18
C VAL A 21 2.74 6.98 3.65
N ALA A 22 3.96 7.31 3.21
CA ALA A 22 4.91 6.35 2.67
C ALA A 22 6.34 6.63 3.17
N TRP A 23 7.05 5.58 3.56
CA TRP A 23 8.47 5.66 3.90
C TRP A 23 9.34 5.66 2.65
N SER A 24 10.42 6.45 2.64
CA SER A 24 11.47 6.26 1.65
C SER A 24 12.12 4.88 1.81
N PRO A 25 12.68 4.28 0.77
CA PRO A 25 13.31 2.96 0.84
C PRO A 25 14.41 2.85 1.90
N SER A 26 15.11 3.94 2.17
CA SER A 26 16.12 4.02 3.25
C SER A 26 15.53 4.10 4.66
N GLY A 27 14.23 4.41 4.80
CA GLY A 27 13.57 4.69 6.08
C GLY A 27 13.94 6.05 6.70
N ALA A 28 14.72 6.87 5.98
CA ALA A 28 15.18 8.18 6.50
C ALA A 28 14.14 9.30 6.33
N LEU A 29 13.25 9.17 5.35
CA LEU A 29 12.21 10.16 5.04
C LEU A 29 10.83 9.51 5.06
N ILE A 30 9.82 10.35 5.31
CA ILE A 30 8.41 10.01 5.15
C ILE A 30 7.82 11.01 4.16
N ALA A 31 7.03 10.55 3.19
CA ALA A 31 6.16 11.39 2.41
C ALA A 31 4.72 11.24 2.91
N SER A 32 3.96 12.32 2.94
CA SER A 32 2.52 12.30 3.20
C SER A 32 1.79 13.21 2.24
N CYS A 33 0.52 12.93 1.97
CA CYS A 33 -0.30 13.74 1.09
C CYS A 33 -1.71 13.92 1.63
N GLY A 34 -2.43 14.93 1.14
CA GLY A 34 -3.72 15.23 1.72
C GLY A 34 -4.70 16.03 0.88
N GLY A 35 -5.85 16.33 1.51
CA GLY A 35 -6.93 17.16 0.97
C GLY A 35 -6.51 18.60 0.73
N ASP A 36 -5.46 19.07 1.39
CA ASP A 36 -4.84 20.38 1.16
C ASP A 36 -4.06 20.48 -0.16
N LYS A 37 -4.10 19.43 -0.99
CA LYS A 37 -3.47 19.32 -2.32
C LYS A 37 -1.94 19.34 -2.28
N THR A 38 -1.35 19.11 -1.11
CA THR A 38 0.10 19.10 -0.93
C THR A 38 0.63 17.69 -0.71
N VAL A 39 1.88 17.48 -1.10
CA VAL A 39 2.73 16.41 -0.60
C VAL A 39 3.75 17.03 0.35
N ARG A 40 3.95 16.41 1.51
CA ARG A 40 4.94 16.83 2.50
C ARG A 40 6.00 15.78 2.69
N VAL A 41 7.24 16.21 2.74
CA VAL A 41 8.37 15.33 3.02
C VAL A 41 8.92 15.64 4.42
N TRP A 42 8.95 14.63 5.25
CA TRP A 42 9.39 14.71 6.65
C TRP A 42 10.72 13.98 6.79
N GLY A 43 11.62 14.53 7.57
CA GLY A 43 12.92 13.94 7.86
C GLY A 43 13.33 14.17 9.30
N ARG A 44 14.28 13.38 9.78
CA ARG A 44 14.80 13.49 11.14
C ARG A 44 15.65 14.75 11.31
N GLU A 45 15.52 15.38 12.50
CA GLU A 45 16.38 16.47 12.97
C GLU A 45 16.61 16.29 14.46
N GLY A 46 17.83 15.92 14.84
CA GLY A 46 18.11 15.48 16.19
C GLY A 46 17.24 14.28 16.57
N ASP A 47 16.57 14.34 17.70
CA ASP A 47 15.64 13.29 18.17
C ASP A 47 14.22 13.45 17.61
N GLY A 48 13.96 14.51 16.83
CA GLY A 48 12.64 14.83 16.29
C GLY A 48 12.50 14.58 14.79
N TRP A 49 11.33 14.97 14.29
CA TRP A 49 10.99 14.96 12.87
C TRP A 49 10.47 16.34 12.47
N VAL A 50 10.92 16.84 11.33
CA VAL A 50 10.54 18.14 10.79
C VAL A 50 10.06 18.00 9.35
N CYS A 51 9.21 18.92 8.91
CA CYS A 51 8.84 19.06 7.51
C CYS A 51 10.03 19.65 6.75
N ARG A 52 10.61 18.87 5.84
CA ARG A 52 11.74 19.28 5.00
C ARG A 52 11.30 19.99 3.74
N SER A 53 10.19 19.52 3.13
CA SER A 53 9.67 20.11 1.90
C SER A 53 8.15 20.04 1.90
N VAL A 54 7.54 21.07 1.31
CA VAL A 54 6.11 21.13 1.01
C VAL A 54 5.97 21.27 -0.49
N LEU A 55 5.48 20.24 -1.15
CA LEU A 55 5.29 20.17 -2.58
C LEU A 55 3.84 20.60 -2.87
N ALA A 56 3.69 21.78 -3.41
CA ALA A 56 2.41 22.43 -3.69
C ALA A 56 2.34 22.84 -5.17
N ASP A 57 1.19 23.35 -5.57
CA ASP A 57 0.94 23.98 -6.87
C ASP A 57 0.95 23.06 -8.11
N ALA A 58 1.25 21.76 -7.97
CA ALA A 58 1.15 20.81 -9.07
C ALA A 58 -0.26 20.23 -9.20
N HIS A 59 -0.91 19.93 -8.08
CA HIS A 59 -2.25 19.34 -8.07
C HIS A 59 -3.34 20.38 -7.80
N GLN A 60 -4.46 20.23 -8.51
CA GLN A 60 -5.62 21.15 -8.38
C GLN A 60 -6.69 20.61 -7.41
N ARG A 61 -6.63 19.34 -7.03
CA ARG A 61 -7.55 18.66 -6.12
C ARG A 61 -6.77 17.83 -5.09
N THR A 62 -7.48 17.14 -4.21
CA THR A 62 -6.93 16.24 -3.19
C THR A 62 -5.86 15.31 -3.77
N VAL A 63 -4.71 15.24 -3.14
CA VAL A 63 -3.72 14.20 -3.40
C VAL A 63 -4.08 12.99 -2.53
N ARG A 64 -4.41 11.87 -3.18
CA ARG A 64 -4.95 10.70 -2.51
C ARG A 64 -3.91 9.68 -2.08
N ASN A 65 -2.84 9.57 -2.86
CA ASN A 65 -1.80 8.57 -2.61
C ASN A 65 -0.42 9.10 -3.01
N VAL A 66 0.62 8.62 -2.35
CA VAL A 66 2.02 8.97 -2.62
C VAL A 66 2.90 7.73 -2.51
N ALA A 67 3.84 7.58 -3.43
CA ALA A 67 4.77 6.45 -3.46
C ALA A 67 6.19 6.89 -3.79
N TRP A 68 7.17 6.34 -3.09
CA TRP A 68 8.59 6.52 -3.39
C TRP A 68 9.06 5.54 -4.46
N SER A 69 9.92 6.01 -5.36
CA SER A 69 10.67 5.11 -6.24
C SER A 69 11.63 4.21 -5.44
N PRO A 70 11.98 3.02 -5.95
CA PRO A 70 12.90 2.11 -5.24
C PRO A 70 14.29 2.70 -4.97
N CYS A 71 14.76 3.62 -5.82
CA CYS A 71 16.02 4.34 -5.60
C CYS A 71 15.91 5.45 -4.55
N GLY A 72 14.69 5.86 -4.16
CA GLY A 72 14.44 6.89 -3.15
C GLY A 72 14.70 8.33 -3.61
N THR A 73 14.94 8.54 -4.90
CA THR A 73 15.20 9.87 -5.46
C THR A 73 13.95 10.53 -6.04
N ARG A 74 12.89 9.73 -6.31
CA ARG A 74 11.64 10.21 -6.88
C ARG A 74 10.45 9.91 -5.99
N LEU A 75 9.43 10.74 -6.10
CA LEU A 75 8.10 10.55 -5.54
C LEU A 75 7.08 10.58 -6.68
N ALA A 76 6.04 9.75 -6.59
CA ALA A 76 4.85 9.86 -7.41
C ALA A 76 3.66 10.21 -6.52
N SER A 77 2.79 11.12 -6.98
CA SER A 77 1.58 11.54 -6.26
C SER A 77 0.36 11.44 -7.16
N ALA A 78 -0.66 10.72 -6.70
CA ALA A 78 -1.92 10.49 -7.41
C ALA A 78 -3.03 11.39 -6.87
N SER A 79 -3.75 12.08 -7.75
CA SER A 79 -4.71 13.10 -7.36
C SER A 79 -6.11 12.90 -7.95
N PHE A 80 -7.07 13.49 -7.27
CA PHE A 80 -8.46 13.60 -7.72
C PHE A 80 -8.63 14.55 -8.91
N ASP A 81 -7.59 15.25 -9.34
CA ASP A 81 -7.57 16.02 -10.59
C ASP A 81 -7.34 15.17 -11.84
N ALA A 82 -7.34 13.85 -11.70
CA ALA A 82 -7.11 12.85 -12.73
C ALA A 82 -5.65 12.75 -13.21
N THR A 83 -4.71 13.39 -12.53
CA THR A 83 -3.29 13.36 -12.89
C THR A 83 -2.45 12.62 -11.84
N THR A 84 -1.27 12.18 -12.26
CA THR A 84 -0.20 11.71 -11.39
C THR A 84 1.04 12.55 -11.67
N CYS A 85 1.57 13.23 -10.64
CA CYS A 85 2.81 13.99 -10.76
C CYS A 85 3.98 13.16 -10.27
N VAL A 86 5.09 13.21 -11.02
CA VAL A 86 6.37 12.67 -10.59
C VAL A 86 7.29 13.81 -10.19
N TRP A 87 7.90 13.66 -9.04
CA TRP A 87 8.77 14.64 -8.42
C TRP A 87 10.16 14.01 -8.31
N SER A 88 11.17 14.67 -8.84
CA SER A 88 12.56 14.26 -8.70
C SER A 88 13.30 15.15 -7.72
N ARG A 89 14.16 14.57 -6.91
CA ARG A 89 14.97 15.30 -5.96
C ARG A 89 16.24 15.79 -6.63
N ARG A 90 16.37 17.13 -6.76
CA ARG A 90 17.55 17.81 -7.31
C ARG A 90 18.07 18.83 -6.30
N ASP A 91 19.37 18.80 -6.01
CA ASP A 91 20.05 19.73 -5.08
C ASP A 91 19.40 19.86 -3.68
N GLY A 92 18.68 18.82 -3.25
CA GLY A 92 18.01 18.77 -1.95
C GLY A 92 16.52 19.10 -1.99
N ASP A 93 16.03 19.74 -3.03
CA ASP A 93 14.63 20.08 -3.25
C ASP A 93 13.95 19.12 -4.23
N PHE A 94 12.62 19.12 -4.23
CA PHE A 94 11.80 18.31 -5.14
C PHE A 94 11.17 19.20 -6.20
N GLU A 95 11.32 18.82 -7.45
CA GLU A 95 10.72 19.49 -8.61
C GLU A 95 9.85 18.49 -9.38
N VAL A 96 8.74 18.97 -9.97
CA VAL A 96 7.91 18.15 -10.87
C VAL A 96 8.70 17.92 -12.16
N THR A 97 8.94 16.65 -12.48
CA THR A 97 9.63 16.26 -13.70
C THR A 97 8.70 15.66 -14.74
N ALA A 98 7.56 15.09 -14.32
CA ALA A 98 6.55 14.59 -15.24
C ALA A 98 5.14 14.75 -14.64
N THR A 99 4.16 14.95 -15.52
CA THR A 99 2.73 14.89 -15.21
C THR A 99 2.09 13.85 -16.14
N LEU A 100 1.62 12.77 -15.53
CA LEU A 100 0.99 11.67 -16.26
C LEU A 100 -0.50 11.95 -16.38
N GLU A 101 -0.96 12.11 -17.59
CA GLU A 101 -2.35 12.40 -17.96
C GLU A 101 -2.93 11.24 -18.78
N GLY A 102 -4.24 11.04 -18.69
CA GLY A 102 -4.94 10.02 -19.45
C GLY A 102 -6.13 9.43 -18.72
N HIS A 103 -6.07 9.27 -17.39
CA HIS A 103 -7.23 8.87 -16.61
C HIS A 103 -8.36 9.90 -16.75
N GLU A 104 -9.60 9.39 -16.91
CA GLU A 104 -10.80 10.23 -17.07
C GLU A 104 -11.40 10.70 -15.73
N ASN A 105 -10.96 10.12 -14.62
CA ASN A 105 -11.47 10.41 -13.29
C ASN A 105 -10.35 10.40 -12.25
N GLU A 106 -10.72 10.61 -10.99
CA GLU A 106 -9.83 10.66 -9.84
C GLU A 106 -8.85 9.49 -9.83
N VAL A 107 -7.54 9.77 -9.86
CA VAL A 107 -6.48 8.77 -9.61
C VAL A 107 -6.39 8.54 -8.10
N LYS A 108 -6.51 7.29 -7.68
CA LYS A 108 -6.63 6.91 -6.27
C LYS A 108 -5.41 6.19 -5.70
N GLY A 109 -4.62 5.58 -6.56
CA GLY A 109 -3.43 4.87 -6.16
C GLY A 109 -2.32 5.00 -7.17
N VAL A 110 -1.09 4.96 -6.68
CA VAL A 110 0.12 4.93 -7.47
C VAL A 110 1.16 4.05 -6.78
N ALA A 111 1.87 3.23 -7.54
CA ALA A 111 2.91 2.35 -7.01
C ALA A 111 4.04 2.15 -8.01
N TRP A 112 5.28 2.19 -7.53
CA TRP A 112 6.47 1.87 -8.31
C TRP A 112 6.75 0.37 -8.26
N ALA A 113 7.09 -0.22 -9.41
CA ALA A 113 7.64 -1.57 -9.43
C ALA A 113 9.01 -1.61 -8.75
N PRO A 114 9.41 -2.76 -8.16
CA PRO A 114 10.74 -2.90 -7.54
C PRO A 114 11.91 -2.66 -8.50
N SER A 115 11.73 -2.91 -9.79
CA SER A 115 12.72 -2.58 -10.83
C SER A 115 12.98 -1.08 -10.96
N GLY A 116 11.96 -0.24 -10.66
CA GLY A 116 11.99 1.19 -10.89
C GLY A 116 11.68 1.62 -12.34
N ASN A 117 11.50 0.64 -13.25
CA ASN A 117 11.22 0.87 -14.66
C ASN A 117 9.73 0.90 -15.00
N LEU A 118 8.88 0.55 -14.00
CA LEU A 118 7.43 0.57 -14.17
C LEU A 118 6.78 1.35 -13.03
N LEU A 119 5.74 2.07 -13.38
CA LEU A 119 4.84 2.74 -12.45
C LEU A 119 3.41 2.30 -12.76
N ALA A 120 2.61 2.01 -11.74
CA ALA A 120 1.20 1.71 -11.91
C ALA A 120 0.35 2.81 -11.28
N THR A 121 -0.75 3.16 -11.95
CA THR A 121 -1.78 4.07 -11.44
C THR A 121 -3.15 3.42 -11.50
N CYS A 122 -4.06 3.79 -10.60
CA CYS A 122 -5.43 3.29 -10.62
C CYS A 122 -6.44 4.39 -10.33
N SER A 123 -7.63 4.28 -10.91
CA SER A 123 -8.58 5.38 -10.93
C SER A 123 -10.04 4.95 -10.68
N ARG A 124 -10.85 5.96 -10.40
CA ARG A 124 -12.31 5.88 -10.39
C ARG A 124 -12.88 5.56 -11.77
N ASP A 125 -12.16 5.79 -12.85
CA ASP A 125 -12.54 5.40 -14.22
C ASP A 125 -12.53 3.87 -14.43
N LYS A 126 -12.23 3.08 -13.37
CA LYS A 126 -12.22 1.61 -13.32
C LYS A 126 -11.00 0.98 -13.98
N SER A 127 -10.07 1.78 -14.45
CA SER A 127 -8.85 1.31 -15.12
C SER A 127 -7.64 1.31 -14.19
N VAL A 128 -6.67 0.48 -14.54
CA VAL A 128 -5.31 0.47 -14.02
C VAL A 128 -4.39 0.72 -15.20
N TRP A 129 -3.49 1.69 -15.10
CA TRP A 129 -2.53 2.02 -16.14
C TRP A 129 -1.14 1.62 -15.69
N ILE A 130 -0.37 1.09 -16.62
CA ILE A 130 1.04 0.77 -16.44
C ILE A 130 1.84 1.72 -17.33
N TRP A 131 2.83 2.36 -16.72
CA TRP A 131 3.71 3.32 -17.33
C TRP A 131 5.12 2.75 -17.34
N GLU A 132 5.77 2.72 -18.47
CA GLU A 132 7.19 2.47 -18.59
C GLU A 132 7.98 3.74 -18.31
N VAL A 133 9.13 3.56 -17.68
CA VAL A 133 10.05 4.63 -17.32
C VAL A 133 11.38 4.33 -17.96
N ASP A 134 11.78 5.12 -18.92
CA ASP A 134 13.06 4.95 -19.62
C ASP A 134 14.26 5.54 -18.83
N GLU A 135 15.46 5.42 -19.43
CA GLU A 135 16.70 5.93 -18.84
C GLU A 135 16.75 7.47 -18.79
N GLU A 136 16.00 8.16 -19.65
CA GLU A 136 15.89 9.61 -19.73
C GLU A 136 14.84 10.19 -18.78
N GLU A 137 14.16 9.32 -18.02
CA GLU A 137 13.05 9.63 -17.11
C GLU A 137 11.77 10.08 -17.84
N ASP A 138 11.57 9.65 -19.08
CA ASP A 138 10.32 9.80 -19.79
C ASP A 138 9.35 8.67 -19.43
N TYR A 139 8.06 8.98 -19.45
CA TYR A 139 6.99 8.09 -19.02
C TYR A 139 6.05 7.82 -20.18
N GLU A 140 6.02 6.59 -20.65
CA GLU A 140 5.11 6.15 -21.70
C GLU A 140 4.04 5.19 -21.14
N CYS A 141 2.81 5.31 -21.65
CA CYS A 141 1.76 4.38 -21.26
C CYS A 141 1.97 3.04 -21.96
N ALA A 142 2.41 2.03 -21.22
CA ALA A 142 2.64 0.68 -21.71
C ALA A 142 1.32 -0.10 -21.87
N SER A 143 0.39 0.02 -20.92
CA SER A 143 -0.88 -0.71 -20.97
C SER A 143 -1.99 -0.03 -20.18
N VAL A 144 -3.24 -0.22 -20.63
CA VAL A 144 -4.48 0.23 -19.98
C VAL A 144 -5.35 -0.97 -19.68
N LEU A 145 -5.46 -1.32 -18.41
CA LEU A 145 -6.13 -2.52 -17.93
C LEU A 145 -7.57 -2.19 -17.47
N ASN A 146 -8.54 -2.59 -18.27
CA ASN A 146 -9.98 -2.36 -18.03
C ASN A 146 -10.67 -3.62 -17.45
N SER A 147 -10.09 -4.22 -16.43
CA SER A 147 -10.57 -5.50 -15.88
C SER A 147 -11.60 -5.32 -14.76
N HIS A 148 -11.57 -4.22 -14.02
CA HIS A 148 -12.52 -3.94 -12.95
C HIS A 148 -13.82 -3.32 -13.47
N THR A 149 -14.91 -3.56 -12.74
CA THR A 149 -16.25 -3.04 -13.10
C THR A 149 -16.62 -1.78 -12.35
N GLN A 150 -15.84 -1.42 -11.31
CA GLN A 150 -16.04 -0.25 -10.45
C GLN A 150 -14.69 0.43 -10.15
N ASP A 151 -14.73 1.52 -9.36
CA ASP A 151 -13.54 2.27 -8.93
C ASP A 151 -12.42 1.36 -8.45
N VAL A 152 -11.20 1.57 -8.93
CA VAL A 152 -10.00 0.93 -8.38
C VAL A 152 -9.43 1.81 -7.26
N LYS A 153 -9.21 1.23 -6.09
CA LYS A 153 -8.84 1.95 -4.87
C LYS A 153 -7.34 1.94 -4.59
N HIS A 154 -6.70 0.82 -4.85
CA HIS A 154 -5.29 0.61 -4.53
C HIS A 154 -4.61 -0.28 -5.55
N VAL A 155 -3.32 -0.07 -5.75
CA VAL A 155 -2.41 -0.91 -6.53
C VAL A 155 -1.13 -1.15 -5.75
N VAL A 156 -0.57 -2.36 -5.89
CA VAL A 156 0.71 -2.72 -5.29
C VAL A 156 1.45 -3.71 -6.18
N TRP A 157 2.75 -3.53 -6.30
CA TRP A 157 3.60 -4.47 -7.01
C TRP A 157 4.07 -5.60 -6.09
N HIS A 158 4.19 -6.77 -6.66
CA HIS A 158 4.84 -7.91 -6.02
C HIS A 158 6.31 -7.57 -5.71
N PRO A 159 6.83 -7.90 -4.50
CA PRO A 159 8.15 -7.43 -4.07
C PRO A 159 9.34 -7.96 -4.87
N ASN A 160 9.18 -9.09 -5.57
CA ASN A 160 10.28 -9.82 -6.22
C ASN A 160 10.02 -10.15 -7.70
N SER A 161 8.95 -9.66 -8.30
CA SER A 161 8.60 -9.90 -9.69
C SER A 161 7.71 -8.79 -10.23
N GLU A 162 7.55 -8.72 -11.54
CA GLU A 162 6.67 -7.75 -12.20
C GLU A 162 5.22 -8.28 -12.27
N VAL A 163 4.66 -8.55 -11.12
CA VAL A 163 3.24 -8.86 -10.93
C VAL A 163 2.60 -7.69 -10.19
N LEU A 164 1.53 -7.16 -10.74
CA LEU A 164 0.74 -6.08 -10.15
C LEU A 164 -0.54 -6.64 -9.54
N ALA A 165 -0.93 -6.14 -8.37
CA ALA A 165 -2.23 -6.39 -7.78
C ALA A 165 -3.04 -5.09 -7.67
N SER A 166 -4.36 -5.17 -7.87
CA SER A 166 -5.28 -4.05 -7.67
C SER A 166 -6.48 -4.44 -6.83
N ALA A 167 -6.97 -3.50 -6.02
CA ALA A 167 -8.15 -3.64 -5.17
C ALA A 167 -9.25 -2.67 -5.60
N SER A 168 -10.51 -3.12 -5.58
CA SER A 168 -11.61 -2.35 -6.17
C SER A 168 -12.88 -2.28 -5.31
N TYR A 169 -13.70 -1.29 -5.64
CA TYR A 169 -15.08 -1.16 -5.18
C TYR A 169 -16.00 -2.29 -5.72
N ASP A 170 -15.56 -3.06 -6.72
CA ASP A 170 -16.27 -4.24 -7.21
C ASP A 170 -16.08 -5.47 -6.31
N ASN A 171 -15.49 -5.31 -5.12
CA ASN A 171 -15.25 -6.30 -4.08
C ASN A 171 -14.20 -7.35 -4.46
N SER A 172 -13.51 -7.17 -5.58
CA SER A 172 -12.48 -8.10 -6.06
C SER A 172 -11.08 -7.50 -5.97
N ILE A 173 -10.11 -8.41 -5.99
CA ILE A 173 -8.70 -8.12 -6.21
C ILE A 173 -8.31 -8.80 -7.51
N ARG A 174 -7.53 -8.11 -8.34
CA ARG A 174 -7.01 -8.67 -9.59
C ARG A 174 -5.50 -8.68 -9.60
N LEU A 175 -4.95 -9.72 -10.18
CA LEU A 175 -3.52 -9.85 -10.39
C LEU A 175 -3.22 -9.80 -11.88
N TYR A 176 -2.19 -9.04 -12.24
CA TYR A 176 -1.78 -8.81 -13.62
C TYR A 176 -0.31 -9.16 -13.79
N ARG A 177 0.02 -9.64 -14.96
CA ARG A 177 1.41 -9.84 -15.42
C ARG A 177 1.51 -9.59 -16.90
N GLU A 178 2.71 -9.38 -17.35
CA GLU A 178 3.01 -9.37 -18.77
C GLU A 178 2.90 -10.77 -19.36
N ASP A 179 2.24 -10.89 -20.48
CA ASP A 179 2.06 -12.14 -21.23
C ASP A 179 2.30 -11.84 -22.72
N GLY A 180 3.52 -12.15 -23.18
CA GLY A 180 3.99 -11.73 -24.50
C GLY A 180 4.29 -10.24 -24.53
N ASP A 181 3.58 -9.51 -25.39
CA ASP A 181 3.78 -8.06 -25.61
C ASP A 181 2.69 -7.21 -24.93
N ASP A 182 1.86 -7.79 -24.03
CA ASP A 182 0.76 -7.06 -23.38
C ASP A 182 0.56 -7.51 -21.95
N TRP A 183 -0.04 -6.65 -21.16
CA TRP A 183 -0.41 -6.92 -19.77
C TRP A 183 -1.81 -7.51 -19.68
N SER A 184 -1.96 -8.58 -18.92
CA SER A 184 -3.24 -9.25 -18.77
C SER A 184 -3.54 -9.65 -17.32
N SER A 185 -4.84 -9.71 -16.97
CA SER A 185 -5.30 -10.24 -15.69
C SER A 185 -5.26 -11.76 -15.71
N PHE A 186 -4.45 -12.37 -14.86
CA PHE A 186 -4.33 -13.82 -14.78
C PHE A 186 -5.07 -14.44 -13.57
N ALA A 187 -5.42 -13.63 -12.56
CA ALA A 187 -6.16 -14.09 -11.40
C ALA A 187 -7.13 -13.04 -10.88
N THR A 188 -8.27 -13.51 -10.38
CA THR A 188 -9.27 -12.72 -9.67
C THR A 188 -9.52 -13.36 -8.31
N LEU A 189 -9.32 -12.60 -7.23
CA LEU A 189 -9.54 -13.04 -5.87
C LEU A 189 -10.90 -12.49 -5.40
N GLU A 190 -11.84 -13.38 -5.22
CA GLU A 190 -13.20 -13.06 -4.76
C GLU A 190 -13.40 -13.59 -3.33
N GLY A 191 -14.16 -12.83 -2.53
CA GLY A 191 -14.45 -13.23 -1.16
C GLY A 191 -14.84 -12.07 -0.26
N HIS A 192 -14.33 -10.83 -0.47
CA HIS A 192 -14.83 -9.67 0.22
C HIS A 192 -16.31 -9.41 -0.14
N GLU A 193 -17.10 -9.04 0.85
CA GLU A 193 -18.54 -8.78 0.68
C GLU A 193 -18.82 -7.30 0.39
N SER A 194 -17.82 -6.44 0.41
CA SER A 194 -17.88 -5.02 0.10
C SER A 194 -16.54 -4.52 -0.42
N THR A 195 -16.44 -3.22 -0.71
CA THR A 195 -15.26 -2.56 -1.27
C THR A 195 -13.96 -3.04 -0.64
N VAL A 196 -13.00 -3.46 -1.46
CA VAL A 196 -11.61 -3.68 -1.04
C VAL A 196 -10.86 -2.36 -1.11
N TRP A 197 -10.39 -1.86 0.03
CA TRP A 197 -9.76 -0.54 0.13
C TRP A 197 -8.25 -0.58 -0.08
N SER A 198 -7.59 -1.58 0.47
CA SER A 198 -6.13 -1.69 0.41
C SER A 198 -5.69 -3.15 0.40
N ILE A 199 -4.53 -3.36 -0.18
CA ILE A 199 -3.84 -4.65 -0.32
C ILE A 199 -2.34 -4.47 -0.13
N ASP A 200 -1.66 -5.48 0.38
CA ASP A 200 -0.20 -5.50 0.48
C ASP A 200 0.33 -6.94 0.40
N PHE A 201 1.47 -7.13 -0.23
CA PHE A 201 2.14 -8.43 -0.28
C PHE A 201 2.98 -8.68 0.99
N ASP A 202 3.23 -9.93 1.33
CA ASP A 202 4.31 -10.30 2.26
C ASP A 202 5.69 -10.12 1.62
N ALA A 203 6.77 -10.34 2.37
CA ALA A 203 8.14 -10.17 1.86
C ALA A 203 8.50 -11.17 0.74
N THR A 204 7.82 -12.31 0.70
CA THR A 204 8.08 -13.36 -0.31
C THR A 204 7.27 -13.16 -1.59
N GLY A 205 6.18 -12.38 -1.52
CA GLY A 205 5.19 -12.23 -2.57
C GLY A 205 4.21 -13.41 -2.69
N ARG A 206 4.41 -14.47 -1.91
CA ARG A 206 3.53 -15.66 -1.93
C ARG A 206 2.21 -15.45 -1.23
N ARG A 207 2.11 -14.42 -0.40
CA ARG A 207 0.89 -14.08 0.31
C ARG A 207 0.56 -12.61 0.09
N LEU A 208 -0.72 -12.33 0.06
CA LEU A 208 -1.28 -10.99 -0.04
C LEU A 208 -2.28 -10.80 1.10
N VAL A 209 -2.27 -9.65 1.74
CA VAL A 209 -3.29 -9.22 2.68
C VAL A 209 -4.19 -8.20 2.04
N SER A 210 -5.48 -8.24 2.36
CA SER A 210 -6.46 -7.24 1.93
C SER A 210 -7.36 -6.81 3.08
N CYS A 211 -7.93 -5.63 2.97
CA CYS A 211 -8.90 -5.10 3.93
C CYS A 211 -10.02 -4.33 3.23
N GLY A 212 -11.16 -4.21 3.88
CA GLY A 212 -12.31 -3.61 3.22
C GLY A 212 -13.39 -3.02 4.10
N ASP A 213 -14.45 -2.61 3.42
CA ASP A 213 -15.66 -2.05 4.00
C ASP A 213 -16.49 -3.11 4.76
N ASP A 214 -16.30 -4.39 4.43
CA ASP A 214 -16.87 -5.52 5.16
C ASP A 214 -16.23 -5.73 6.54
N LYS A 215 -15.27 -4.88 6.92
CA LYS A 215 -14.56 -4.88 8.20
C LYS A 215 -13.73 -6.13 8.43
N THR A 216 -13.39 -6.85 7.35
CA THR A 216 -12.53 -8.04 7.40
C THR A 216 -11.15 -7.71 6.88
N ILE A 217 -10.18 -8.49 7.38
CA ILE A 217 -8.83 -8.58 6.85
C ILE A 217 -8.71 -10.00 6.30
N ARG A 218 -8.27 -10.15 5.05
CA ARG A 218 -8.13 -11.46 4.42
C ARG A 218 -6.69 -11.69 4.01
N ILE A 219 -6.22 -12.90 4.24
CA ILE A 219 -4.91 -13.36 3.80
C ILE A 219 -5.14 -14.36 2.67
N TRP A 220 -4.54 -14.06 1.54
CA TRP A 220 -4.56 -14.87 0.33
C TRP A 220 -3.20 -15.48 0.14
N GLN A 221 -3.16 -16.71 -0.35
CA GLN A 221 -1.92 -17.43 -0.60
C GLN A 221 -1.93 -18.03 -1.99
N GLU A 222 -0.77 -17.93 -2.64
CA GLU A 222 -0.53 -18.61 -3.90
C GLU A 222 -0.43 -20.11 -3.67
N GLY A 223 -1.27 -20.89 -4.36
CA GLY A 223 -1.25 -22.35 -4.33
C GLY A 223 0.00 -22.90 -5.02
N ALA A 224 0.44 -24.08 -4.58
CA ALA A 224 1.51 -24.79 -5.25
C ALA A 224 1.07 -25.14 -6.69
N ALA A 225 1.92 -24.84 -7.67
CA ALA A 225 1.69 -25.28 -9.05
C ALA A 225 1.57 -26.81 -9.07
N THR A 226 0.38 -27.32 -9.34
CA THR A 226 0.19 -28.78 -9.48
C THR A 226 0.82 -29.23 -10.80
N SER A 227 2.00 -29.83 -10.71
CA SER A 227 2.60 -30.55 -11.84
C SER A 227 1.78 -31.82 -12.10
N SER A 228 0.76 -31.73 -12.94
CA SER A 228 0.14 -32.92 -13.49
C SER A 228 1.07 -33.54 -14.55
N GLY A 229 1.73 -34.61 -14.16
CA GLY A 229 2.32 -35.66 -14.97
C GLY A 229 2.89 -35.30 -16.34
N GLY A 230 4.21 -35.12 -16.44
CA GLY A 230 4.99 -35.66 -17.58
C GLY A 230 4.92 -34.93 -18.93
N CYS A 231 4.48 -33.69 -19.00
CA CYS A 231 4.63 -32.85 -20.19
C CYS A 231 5.11 -31.45 -19.77
N ILE A 232 6.11 -30.91 -20.48
CA ILE A 232 6.50 -29.50 -20.34
C ILE A 232 5.37 -28.68 -20.97
N CYS A 233 4.30 -28.47 -20.21
CA CYS A 233 3.19 -27.64 -20.58
C CYS A 233 3.13 -26.49 -19.59
N VAL A 234 3.19 -25.26 -20.13
CA VAL A 234 2.78 -24.00 -19.57
C VAL A 234 2.14 -24.13 -18.19
N ALA A 235 2.75 -23.57 -17.15
CA ALA A 235 2.18 -23.51 -15.82
C ALA A 235 0.76 -22.93 -15.93
N VAL A 236 -0.24 -23.78 -15.77
CA VAL A 236 -1.62 -23.34 -15.54
C VAL A 236 -1.57 -22.44 -14.34
N GLY A 237 -2.03 -21.21 -14.48
CA GLY A 237 -1.80 -20.09 -13.55
C GLY A 237 -1.95 -20.49 -12.09
N ALA A 238 -1.03 -20.01 -11.27
CA ALA A 238 -1.07 -20.20 -9.83
C ALA A 238 -2.46 -19.82 -9.29
N THR A 239 -3.10 -20.73 -8.58
CA THR A 239 -4.40 -20.45 -7.94
C THR A 239 -4.14 -19.70 -6.66
N TRP A 240 -4.90 -18.62 -6.42
CA TRP A 240 -4.86 -17.89 -5.18
C TRP A 240 -6.07 -18.25 -4.31
N GLU A 241 -5.85 -18.56 -3.06
CA GLU A 241 -6.90 -18.99 -2.13
C GLU A 241 -6.90 -18.11 -0.87
N CYS A 242 -8.11 -17.80 -0.35
CA CYS A 242 -8.24 -17.15 0.94
C CYS A 242 -7.95 -18.16 2.06
N VAL A 243 -6.79 -18.04 2.70
CA VAL A 243 -6.33 -18.99 3.72
C VAL A 243 -6.65 -18.55 5.14
N CYS A 244 -6.97 -17.26 5.37
CA CYS A 244 -7.37 -16.75 6.68
C CYS A 244 -8.25 -15.51 6.51
N THR A 245 -9.27 -15.41 7.36
CA THR A 245 -10.14 -14.23 7.47
C THR A 245 -10.20 -13.79 8.93
N LEU A 246 -9.80 -12.54 9.20
CA LEU A 246 -9.88 -11.90 10.50
C LEU A 246 -11.10 -10.98 10.52
N SER A 247 -12.04 -11.25 11.41
CA SER A 247 -13.30 -10.49 11.54
C SER A 247 -13.59 -10.17 13.00
N GLY A 248 -14.47 -9.19 13.23
CA GLY A 248 -14.89 -8.80 14.58
C GLY A 248 -13.88 -7.92 15.34
N HIS A 249 -12.76 -7.59 14.74
CA HIS A 249 -11.76 -6.69 15.33
C HIS A 249 -12.15 -5.21 15.15
N HIS A 250 -12.47 -4.81 13.94
CA HIS A 250 -12.89 -3.44 13.62
C HIS A 250 -14.41 -3.28 13.61
N THR A 251 -14.87 -2.10 14.02
CA THR A 251 -16.31 -1.77 14.05
C THR A 251 -16.76 -0.95 12.85
N ARG A 252 -15.83 -0.34 12.12
CA ARG A 252 -16.04 0.42 10.89
C ARG A 252 -15.09 -0.06 9.78
N VAL A 253 -15.17 0.58 8.64
CA VAL A 253 -14.32 0.34 7.46
C VAL A 253 -12.83 0.29 7.84
N ILE A 254 -12.11 -0.63 7.21
CA ILE A 254 -10.65 -0.69 7.29
C ILE A 254 -10.13 -0.06 6.00
N TYR A 255 -9.53 1.12 6.12
CA TYR A 255 -9.10 1.91 4.96
C TYR A 255 -7.74 1.47 4.41
N ASP A 256 -6.87 0.95 5.29
CA ASP A 256 -5.54 0.58 4.85
C ASP A 256 -4.96 -0.59 5.65
N VAL A 257 -4.08 -1.33 5.00
CA VAL A 257 -3.34 -2.46 5.57
C VAL A 257 -1.91 -2.45 5.08
N SER A 258 -0.96 -2.68 5.96
CA SER A 258 0.46 -2.77 5.63
C SER A 258 1.07 -4.02 6.25
N TRP A 259 1.79 -4.80 5.45
CA TRP A 259 2.50 -6.00 5.88
C TRP A 259 3.98 -5.71 6.09
N CYS A 260 4.46 -5.79 7.32
CA CYS A 260 5.87 -5.59 7.64
C CYS A 260 6.73 -6.64 6.93
N LYS A 261 7.57 -6.22 6.00
CA LYS A 261 8.44 -7.12 5.22
C LYS A 261 9.57 -7.72 6.07
N LEU A 262 9.86 -7.12 7.23
CA LEU A 262 10.94 -7.55 8.12
C LEU A 262 10.50 -8.56 9.19
N THR A 263 9.23 -8.47 9.64
CA THR A 263 8.76 -9.28 10.77
C THR A 263 7.53 -10.13 10.45
N GLY A 264 6.83 -9.84 9.35
CA GLY A 264 5.55 -10.47 9.02
C GLY A 264 4.34 -9.92 9.80
N ALA A 265 4.51 -8.90 10.65
CA ALA A 265 3.39 -8.26 11.33
C ALA A 265 2.51 -7.47 10.35
N ILE A 266 1.19 -7.51 10.55
CA ILE A 266 0.21 -6.79 9.74
C ILE A 266 -0.35 -5.64 10.57
N ALA A 267 -0.29 -4.40 10.06
CA ALA A 267 -0.92 -3.24 10.67
C ALA A 267 -2.15 -2.83 9.85
N THR A 268 -3.19 -2.33 10.53
CA THR A 268 -4.43 -1.84 9.91
C THR A 268 -4.81 -0.46 10.39
N ALA A 269 -5.36 0.36 9.49
CA ALA A 269 -5.93 1.68 9.76
C ALA A 269 -7.44 1.66 9.51
N SER A 270 -8.22 2.18 10.45
CA SER A 270 -9.67 2.09 10.36
C SER A 270 -10.39 3.40 10.70
N GLY A 271 -11.59 3.55 10.12
CA GLY A 271 -12.56 4.58 10.47
C GLY A 271 -13.16 4.44 11.88
N ASP A 272 -12.75 3.46 12.66
CA ASP A 272 -13.06 3.37 14.09
C ASP A 272 -11.99 4.02 14.99
N ASP A 273 -11.15 4.88 14.41
CA ASP A 273 -10.07 5.65 15.04
C ASP A 273 -8.97 4.78 15.65
N THR A 274 -8.90 3.49 15.23
CA THR A 274 -7.92 2.55 15.79
C THR A 274 -6.84 2.16 14.79
N ILE A 275 -5.66 1.87 15.34
CA ILE A 275 -4.62 1.09 14.67
C ILE A 275 -4.52 -0.24 15.39
N ARG A 276 -4.50 -1.34 14.63
CA ARG A 276 -4.29 -2.68 15.16
C ARG A 276 -3.09 -3.33 14.51
N VAL A 277 -2.40 -4.16 15.26
CA VAL A 277 -1.31 -4.98 14.76
C VAL A 277 -1.65 -6.45 15.00
N PHE A 278 -1.51 -7.24 13.96
CA PHE A 278 -1.71 -8.68 14.00
C PHE A 278 -0.39 -9.40 13.74
N GLU A 279 -0.19 -10.51 14.42
CA GLU A 279 0.95 -11.39 14.24
C GLU A 279 0.50 -12.80 13.94
N GLU A 280 1.29 -13.51 13.16
CA GLU A 280 1.06 -14.91 12.85
C GLU A 280 1.42 -15.78 14.06
N GLU A 281 0.57 -16.74 14.39
CA GLU A 281 0.86 -17.75 15.41
C GLU A 281 1.97 -18.67 14.90
N ALA A 282 2.95 -18.94 15.74
CA ALA A 282 3.96 -19.95 15.44
C ALA A 282 3.30 -21.34 15.37
N VAL A 283 3.19 -21.89 14.18
CA VAL A 283 2.70 -23.25 13.95
C VAL A 283 3.92 -24.18 13.80
N PRO A 284 3.93 -25.35 14.44
CA PRO A 284 4.98 -26.35 14.21
C PRO A 284 5.05 -26.75 12.73
N GLU A 285 6.26 -26.85 12.19
CA GLU A 285 6.47 -27.29 10.80
C GLU A 285 5.78 -28.64 10.55
N GLY A 286 4.98 -28.71 9.49
CA GLY A 286 4.35 -29.95 9.03
C GLY A 286 2.90 -30.17 9.47
N ASP A 287 2.26 -29.26 10.19
CA ASP A 287 0.88 -29.43 10.68
C ASP A 287 -0.20 -29.21 9.59
N GLY A 288 0.18 -28.76 8.38
CA GLY A 288 -0.73 -28.59 7.23
C GLY A 288 -1.93 -27.66 7.46
N LYS A 289 -1.94 -26.92 8.57
CA LYS A 289 -3.02 -26.01 8.95
C LYS A 289 -2.86 -24.66 8.26
N SER A 290 -3.99 -24.04 7.96
CA SER A 290 -4.03 -22.66 7.49
C SER A 290 -3.37 -21.70 8.49
N PRO A 291 -2.70 -20.63 8.02
CA PRO A 291 -2.07 -19.64 8.89
C PRO A 291 -3.10 -19.01 9.82
N ARG A 292 -2.73 -18.80 11.08
CA ARG A 292 -3.56 -18.12 12.07
C ARG A 292 -2.88 -16.84 12.52
N PHE A 293 -3.67 -15.81 12.64
CA PHE A 293 -3.21 -14.51 13.13
C PHE A 293 -3.98 -14.13 14.40
N TYR A 294 -3.31 -13.49 15.32
CA TYR A 294 -3.92 -12.94 16.52
C TYR A 294 -3.66 -11.44 16.61
N GLU A 295 -4.56 -10.71 17.26
CA GLU A 295 -4.39 -9.30 17.55
C GLU A 295 -3.32 -9.14 18.64
N ALA A 296 -2.14 -8.62 18.29
CA ALA A 296 -1.04 -8.38 19.20
C ALA A 296 -1.26 -7.09 19.99
N VAL A 297 -1.80 -6.04 19.36
CA VAL A 297 -2.09 -4.76 19.98
C VAL A 297 -3.22 -4.03 19.26
N CYS A 298 -4.03 -3.28 20.04
CA CYS A 298 -5.02 -2.34 19.56
C CYS A 298 -4.79 -0.99 20.23
N VAL A 299 -4.48 0.03 19.46
CA VAL A 299 -4.44 1.42 19.96
C VAL A 299 -5.78 2.07 19.62
N ARG A 300 -6.57 2.33 20.67
CA ARG A 300 -7.82 3.07 20.56
C ARG A 300 -7.54 4.56 20.56
N LYS A 301 -8.22 5.31 19.70
CA LYS A 301 -7.96 6.74 19.50
C LYS A 301 -6.50 6.99 19.12
N ALA A 302 -6.01 6.21 18.16
CA ALA A 302 -4.70 6.42 17.58
C ALA A 302 -4.60 7.81 16.94
N HIS A 303 -5.67 8.20 16.28
CA HIS A 303 -5.95 9.55 15.80
C HIS A 303 -7.25 10.08 16.43
N ASP A 304 -7.47 11.38 16.37
CA ASP A 304 -8.69 12.01 16.88
C ASP A 304 -9.91 11.79 15.98
N ARG A 305 -9.70 11.19 14.79
CA ARG A 305 -10.69 10.84 13.79
C ARG A 305 -10.24 9.59 13.02
N ASP A 306 -10.91 9.27 11.91
CA ASP A 306 -10.60 8.16 11.03
C ASP A 306 -9.10 8.08 10.74
N VAL A 307 -8.54 6.88 10.84
CA VAL A 307 -7.15 6.60 10.44
C VAL A 307 -7.19 6.14 8.98
N ASN A 308 -6.56 6.89 8.09
CA ASN A 308 -6.67 6.70 6.65
C ASN A 308 -5.57 5.78 6.06
N CYS A 309 -4.38 5.80 6.65
CA CYS A 309 -3.26 5.02 6.14
C CYS A 309 -2.29 4.63 7.26
N VAL A 310 -1.64 3.48 7.08
CA VAL A 310 -0.53 2.97 7.90
C VAL A 310 0.57 2.41 7.01
N ALA A 311 1.82 2.62 7.38
CA ALA A 311 2.97 2.10 6.64
C ALA A 311 4.08 1.67 7.59
N TRP A 312 4.53 0.42 7.49
CA TRP A 312 5.72 -0.05 8.19
C TRP A 312 6.98 0.54 7.58
N SER A 313 7.94 0.88 8.43
CA SER A 313 9.28 1.27 7.97
C SER A 313 9.97 0.11 7.27
N PRO A 314 10.59 0.32 6.10
CA PRO A 314 11.32 -0.72 5.39
C PRO A 314 12.66 -1.06 6.04
N SER A 315 13.19 -0.21 6.93
CA SER A 315 14.51 -0.36 7.54
C SER A 315 14.51 -0.60 9.06
N ASP A 316 13.39 -0.32 9.74
CA ASP A 316 13.24 -0.52 11.19
C ASP A 316 11.93 -1.26 11.47
N PRO A 317 11.98 -2.56 11.88
CA PRO A 317 10.80 -3.39 12.08
C PRO A 317 9.89 -2.93 13.22
N GLY A 318 10.37 -2.03 14.05
CA GLY A 318 9.61 -1.44 15.15
C GLY A 318 9.00 -0.08 14.82
N LEU A 319 9.20 0.48 13.63
CA LEU A 319 8.62 1.77 13.26
C LEU A 319 7.42 1.61 12.33
N LEU A 320 6.33 2.28 12.70
CA LEU A 320 5.13 2.43 11.90
C LEU A 320 4.82 3.92 11.72
N ALA A 321 4.37 4.32 10.55
CA ALA A 321 3.79 5.64 10.31
C ALA A 321 2.28 5.50 10.09
N SER A 322 1.50 6.52 10.45
CA SER A 322 0.07 6.61 10.15
C SER A 322 -0.34 8.03 9.83
N CYS A 323 -1.47 8.21 9.18
CA CYS A 323 -2.10 9.50 9.01
C CYS A 323 -3.64 9.39 9.04
N GLY A 324 -4.31 10.50 9.26
CA GLY A 324 -5.77 10.47 9.40
C GLY A 324 -6.48 11.80 9.10
N ASP A 325 -7.80 11.76 9.34
CA ASP A 325 -8.70 12.89 9.17
C ASP A 325 -8.44 14.05 10.14
N ASP A 326 -7.65 13.81 11.18
CA ASP A 326 -7.18 14.83 12.12
C ASP A 326 -6.01 15.68 11.58
N ARG A 327 -5.58 15.45 10.32
CA ARG A 327 -4.50 16.16 9.60
C ARG A 327 -3.09 15.87 10.14
N VAL A 328 -2.98 14.89 11.03
CA VAL A 328 -1.71 14.53 11.69
C VAL A 328 -1.08 13.34 10.97
N VAL A 329 0.23 13.37 10.83
CA VAL A 329 1.06 12.20 10.57
C VAL A 329 1.68 11.77 11.89
N ALA A 330 1.51 10.52 12.28
CA ALA A 330 2.05 10.00 13.53
C ALA A 330 3.09 8.90 13.28
N ILE A 331 4.13 8.89 14.11
CA ILE A 331 5.17 7.87 14.09
C ILE A 331 5.08 7.09 15.39
N TRP A 332 5.09 5.77 15.26
CA TRP A 332 4.87 4.83 16.35
C TRP A 332 6.03 3.89 16.52
N ARG A 333 6.28 3.46 17.76
CA ARG A 333 7.18 2.36 18.10
C ARG A 333 6.35 1.13 18.47
N TYR A 334 6.49 0.08 17.68
CA TYR A 334 5.98 -1.24 18.00
C TYR A 334 7.06 -2.06 18.69
N ALA A 335 6.68 -2.71 19.77
CA ALA A 335 7.53 -3.66 20.47
C ALA A 335 6.73 -4.93 20.78
N ARG A 336 7.30 -6.08 20.46
CA ARG A 336 6.82 -7.38 20.91
C ARG A 336 7.13 -7.53 22.40
N GLU A 337 6.18 -8.01 23.20
CA GLU A 337 6.52 -8.49 24.54
C GLU A 337 7.36 -9.75 24.39
N SER A 338 8.59 -9.74 24.90
CA SER A 338 9.40 -10.96 25.00
C SER A 338 8.64 -11.97 25.85
N ALA A 339 8.59 -13.22 25.39
CA ALA A 339 8.17 -14.33 26.24
C ALA A 339 9.10 -14.35 27.47
N ALA A 340 8.53 -14.10 28.66
CA ALA A 340 9.24 -14.22 29.93
C ALA A 340 9.55 -15.69 30.24
#